data_f9092ad6afba7029f3bd8d2681150f43
#
_entry.id   f9092ad6afba7029f3bd8d2681150f43
#
_cell.length_a   1.000
_cell.length_b   1.000
_cell.length_c   1.000
_cell.angle_alpha   90.00
_cell.angle_beta   90.00
_cell.angle_gamma   90.00
#
_symmetry.space_group_name_H-M   'P 1'
#
loop_
_entity.id
_entity.type
_entity.pdbx_description
1 polymer ?
#
loop_
_entity_poly.entity_id
_entity_poly.type
_entity_poly.pdbx_seq_one_letter_code
_entity_poly.pdbx_strand_id
1 'polypeptide(L)'
;MICPYCTSGITEVAKNSETNDQYKCKSCGKIFYAPNESLVTEEPCMDIEPGKVLKVSYDKAIKIHCATDVHHGAKEHHYDKFNELIEEVDSDPDARWFLNGDNIEFIPPNYKISQRGQVMEPDEQHLTFIKRIEKIADKLLFIRGGNHDMTRSVNLLGVDVCKLLADRLMVPYFRMPGYSEIQIKDRKWYMVSGHGKSGGKNGDLELDKMAAVYSDGDVFILGHNHQLYAKPLDSVMVDGDEERLHRRWYCRGGSFLKYADYARYSFFPIVRAGWVTIEFGENEIKTWTN
;
A
#
# COMPACT_ATOMS: atom_id res chain seq x y z
N MET A 1 33.93 -11.68 -5.16
CA MET A 1 32.70 -11.05 -5.75
C MET A 1 32.51 -11.58 -7.15
N ILE A 2 31.30 -11.80 -7.61
CA ILE A 2 30.96 -12.32 -8.94
C ILE A 2 30.43 -11.19 -9.81
N CYS A 3 30.88 -11.10 -11.07
CA CYS A 3 30.40 -10.12 -12.00
C CYS A 3 28.93 -10.34 -12.36
N PRO A 4 28.04 -9.35 -12.19
CA PRO A 4 26.61 -9.53 -12.48
C PRO A 4 26.29 -9.68 -13.98
N TYR A 5 27.25 -9.42 -14.86
CA TYR A 5 27.05 -9.47 -16.31
C TYR A 5 27.53 -10.76 -16.98
N CYS A 6 28.51 -11.45 -16.38
CA CYS A 6 29.09 -12.66 -17.00
C CYS A 6 29.37 -13.79 -15.99
N THR A 7 28.96 -13.64 -14.74
CA THR A 7 29.13 -14.59 -13.64
C THR A 7 30.58 -15.02 -13.32
N SER A 8 31.56 -14.42 -13.95
CA SER A 8 32.99 -14.66 -13.69
C SER A 8 33.46 -13.98 -12.40
N GLY A 9 34.48 -14.51 -11.74
CA GLY A 9 35.11 -13.89 -10.59
C GLY A 9 35.71 -12.51 -10.92
N ILE A 10 35.62 -11.57 -10.00
CA ILE A 10 36.11 -10.20 -10.16
C ILE A 10 37.54 -10.10 -9.68
N THR A 11 38.31 -9.29 -10.36
CA THR A 11 39.72 -9.26 -10.13
C THR A 11 40.38 -7.91 -9.95
N GLU A 12 39.69 -6.79 -10.10
CA GLU A 12 40.26 -5.47 -9.79
C GLU A 12 39.24 -4.47 -9.26
N VAL A 13 39.65 -3.76 -8.23
CA VAL A 13 38.97 -2.59 -7.67
C VAL A 13 39.60 -1.35 -8.30
N ALA A 14 38.83 -0.58 -9.03
CA ALA A 14 39.27 0.77 -9.39
C ALA A 14 38.92 1.68 -8.21
N LYS A 15 39.88 1.95 -7.35
CA LYS A 15 39.73 2.92 -6.26
C LYS A 15 39.52 4.30 -6.85
N ASN A 16 38.35 4.86 -6.72
CA ASN A 16 38.16 6.29 -6.82
C ASN A 16 37.62 6.77 -5.46
N SER A 17 38.30 7.76 -4.93
CA SER A 17 38.06 8.36 -3.62
C SER A 17 36.64 8.88 -3.50
N GLU A 18 36.05 8.57 -2.45
CA GLU A 18 35.04 9.26 -1.64
C GLU A 18 33.69 8.61 -1.45
N THR A 19 33.12 7.70 -2.26
CA THR A 19 31.82 7.09 -1.82
C THR A 19 31.35 5.80 -2.50
N ASN A 20 31.91 5.34 -3.63
CA ASN A 20 31.43 4.11 -4.26
C ASN A 20 32.57 3.32 -4.90
N ASP A 21 32.82 2.11 -4.43
CA ASP A 21 33.80 1.20 -5.06
C ASP A 21 33.28 0.76 -6.44
N GLN A 22 33.94 1.25 -7.49
CA GLN A 22 33.76 0.78 -8.86
C GLN A 22 34.58 -0.47 -9.10
N TYR A 23 33.99 -1.47 -9.68
CA TYR A 23 34.61 -2.74 -10.05
C TYR A 23 34.61 -2.90 -11.58
N LYS A 24 35.74 -3.29 -12.14
CA LYS A 24 35.84 -3.65 -13.57
C LYS A 24 36.03 -5.15 -13.69
N CYS A 25 35.14 -5.82 -14.40
CA CYS A 25 35.30 -7.24 -14.68
C CYS A 25 36.38 -7.49 -15.68
N LYS A 26 37.40 -8.30 -15.35
CA LYS A 26 38.49 -8.68 -16.29
C LYS A 26 38.01 -9.56 -17.42
N SER A 27 36.96 -10.35 -17.22
CA SER A 27 36.44 -11.26 -18.23
C SER A 27 35.61 -10.59 -19.31
N CYS A 28 34.71 -9.63 -18.93
CA CYS A 28 33.83 -8.96 -19.88
C CYS A 28 34.07 -7.46 -20.04
N GLY A 29 35.01 -6.87 -19.29
CA GLY A 29 35.39 -5.46 -19.37
C GLY A 29 34.34 -4.48 -18.78
N LYS A 30 33.16 -4.94 -18.37
CA LYS A 30 32.10 -4.08 -17.84
C LYS A 30 32.46 -3.54 -16.46
N ILE A 31 32.08 -2.28 -16.25
CA ILE A 31 32.18 -1.59 -14.96
C ILE A 31 30.84 -1.71 -14.25
N PHE A 32 30.86 -2.00 -12.95
CA PHE A 32 29.69 -2.02 -12.10
C PHE A 32 30.09 -1.56 -10.69
N TYR A 33 29.11 -1.17 -9.91
CA TYR A 33 29.31 -0.80 -8.53
C TYR A 33 29.05 -2.03 -7.65
N ALA A 34 29.89 -2.27 -6.64
CA ALA A 34 29.50 -3.23 -5.63
C ALA A 34 28.24 -2.73 -4.96
N PRO A 35 27.29 -3.61 -4.63
CA PRO A 35 26.31 -3.24 -3.64
C PRO A 35 27.09 -2.85 -2.39
N ASN A 36 26.81 -1.66 -1.86
CA ASN A 36 27.41 -1.20 -0.60
C ASN A 36 27.20 -2.32 0.42
N GLU A 37 28.27 -2.84 1.04
CA GLU A 37 28.12 -3.85 2.10
C GLU A 37 27.30 -3.32 3.29
N SER A 38 27.22 -1.98 3.44
CA SER A 38 26.28 -1.33 4.35
C SER A 38 24.79 -1.47 3.94
N LEU A 39 24.49 -1.80 2.68
CA LEU A 39 23.12 -2.10 2.23
C LEU A 39 22.73 -3.58 2.42
N VAL A 40 23.68 -4.44 2.75
CA VAL A 40 23.43 -5.88 2.99
C VAL A 40 23.16 -6.17 4.48
N THR A 41 23.37 -5.17 5.35
CA THR A 41 23.06 -5.27 6.79
C THR A 41 21.69 -4.70 7.17
N GLU A 42 20.92 -4.18 6.21
CA GLU A 42 19.55 -3.81 6.46
C GLU A 42 18.71 -5.08 6.53
N GLU A 43 18.11 -5.30 7.70
CA GLU A 43 17.16 -6.39 7.88
C GLU A 43 16.11 -6.34 6.77
N PRO A 44 15.76 -7.50 6.17
CA PRO A 44 14.76 -7.53 5.12
C PRO A 44 13.48 -6.85 5.63
N CYS A 45 12.78 -6.13 4.76
CA CYS A 45 11.53 -5.47 5.09
C CYS A 45 10.65 -6.37 5.95
N MET A 46 10.22 -5.85 7.08
CA MET A 46 9.51 -6.62 8.10
C MET A 46 8.13 -7.04 7.59
N ASP A 47 7.98 -8.32 7.25
CA ASP A 47 6.67 -8.90 7.03
C ASP A 47 5.89 -8.84 8.35
N ILE A 48 4.73 -8.19 8.32
CA ILE A 48 3.82 -8.24 9.45
C ILE A 48 3.08 -9.58 9.37
N GLU A 49 3.58 -10.53 10.14
CA GLU A 49 2.99 -11.86 10.21
C GLU A 49 1.55 -11.82 10.73
N PRO A 50 0.70 -12.79 10.33
CA PRO A 50 -0.64 -12.93 10.88
C PRO A 50 -0.63 -12.94 12.41
N GLY A 51 -1.48 -12.12 13.02
CA GLY A 51 -1.57 -11.96 14.48
C GLY A 51 -0.57 -10.96 15.09
N LYS A 52 0.27 -10.32 14.28
CA LYS A 52 1.10 -9.21 14.73
C LYS A 52 0.43 -7.86 14.45
N VAL A 53 0.79 -6.85 15.23
CA VAL A 53 0.26 -5.49 15.15
C VAL A 53 1.39 -4.55 14.74
N LEU A 54 1.17 -3.78 13.68
CA LEU A 54 2.06 -2.65 13.36
C LEU A 54 1.83 -1.54 14.40
N LYS A 55 2.91 -1.02 14.99
CA LYS A 55 2.82 0.04 16.00
C LYS A 55 3.55 1.27 15.56
N VAL A 56 2.88 2.40 15.58
CA VAL A 56 3.45 3.72 15.30
C VAL A 56 3.01 4.71 16.37
N SER A 57 3.89 5.65 16.73
CA SER A 57 3.66 6.61 17.82
C SER A 57 4.01 8.03 17.38
N TYR A 58 3.20 9.00 17.79
CA TYR A 58 3.34 10.40 17.45
C TYR A 58 2.99 11.29 18.65
N ASP A 59 3.65 12.45 18.74
CA ASP A 59 3.42 13.43 19.82
C ASP A 59 2.24 14.37 19.54
N LYS A 60 1.71 14.36 18.32
CA LYS A 60 0.62 15.21 17.86
C LYS A 60 -0.30 14.46 16.90
N ALA A 61 -1.47 15.04 16.64
CA ALA A 61 -2.40 14.51 15.65
C ALA A 61 -1.75 14.32 14.27
N ILE A 62 -2.10 13.24 13.60
CA ILE A 62 -1.62 12.91 12.25
C ILE A 62 -2.78 12.60 11.32
N LYS A 63 -2.56 12.82 10.04
CA LYS A 63 -3.47 12.40 8.97
C LYS A 63 -2.90 11.15 8.29
N ILE A 64 -3.72 10.13 8.12
CA ILE A 64 -3.36 8.91 7.41
C ILE A 64 -4.24 8.78 6.17
N HIS A 65 -3.62 8.79 4.99
CA HIS A 65 -4.29 8.66 3.70
C HIS A 65 -4.28 7.20 3.25
N CYS A 66 -5.45 6.66 2.90
CA CYS A 66 -5.57 5.32 2.34
C CYS A 66 -5.52 5.36 0.82
N ALA A 67 -4.42 4.93 0.21
CA ALA A 67 -4.37 4.66 -1.22
C ALA A 67 -4.70 3.19 -1.47
N THR A 68 -5.81 2.92 -2.12
CA THR A 68 -6.22 1.58 -2.53
C THR A 68 -6.64 1.58 -3.99
N ASP A 69 -6.57 0.44 -4.65
CA ASP A 69 -7.07 0.29 -6.01
C ASP A 69 -6.50 1.38 -6.95
N VAL A 70 -5.17 1.55 -6.87
CA VAL A 70 -4.43 2.53 -7.69
C VAL A 70 -4.41 2.07 -9.13
N HIS A 71 -4.25 0.75 -9.37
CA HIS A 71 -4.18 0.14 -10.69
C HIS A 71 -3.20 0.86 -11.62
N HIS A 72 -2.02 1.20 -11.11
CA HIS A 72 -0.99 1.84 -11.92
C HIS A 72 -0.67 1.00 -13.14
N GLY A 73 -0.68 1.60 -14.32
CA GLY A 73 -0.54 0.92 -15.60
C GLY A 73 -1.87 0.47 -16.24
N ALA A 74 -3.00 0.55 -15.55
CA ALA A 74 -4.30 0.39 -16.19
C ALA A 74 -4.58 1.54 -17.17
N LYS A 75 -5.30 1.23 -18.25
CA LYS A 75 -5.73 2.22 -19.24
C LYS A 75 -6.56 3.35 -18.61
N GLU A 76 -7.38 2.99 -17.64
CA GLU A 76 -8.28 3.89 -16.94
C GLU A 76 -7.68 4.53 -15.69
N HIS A 77 -6.39 4.31 -15.41
CA HIS A 77 -5.73 4.93 -14.25
C HIS A 77 -5.85 6.46 -14.27
N HIS A 78 -6.29 7.02 -13.15
CA HIS A 78 -6.48 8.47 -13.00
C HIS A 78 -5.21 9.12 -12.44
N TYR A 79 -4.21 9.30 -13.29
CA TYR A 79 -2.89 9.83 -12.92
C TYR A 79 -2.95 11.14 -12.15
N ASP A 80 -3.81 12.08 -12.58
CA ASP A 80 -3.92 13.40 -11.94
C ASP A 80 -4.42 13.26 -10.49
N LYS A 81 -5.45 12.42 -10.27
CA LYS A 81 -5.99 12.19 -8.93
C LYS A 81 -5.00 11.49 -7.99
N PHE A 82 -4.18 10.59 -8.52
CA PHE A 82 -3.11 9.98 -7.73
C PHE A 82 -1.96 10.96 -7.45
N ASN A 83 -1.65 11.86 -8.39
CA ASN A 83 -0.68 12.93 -8.14
C ASN A 83 -1.17 13.92 -7.07
N GLU A 84 -2.47 14.26 -7.03
CA GLU A 84 -3.05 15.08 -5.95
C GLU A 84 -2.78 14.45 -4.57
N LEU A 85 -2.97 13.13 -4.43
CA LEU A 85 -2.62 12.42 -3.18
C LEU A 85 -1.14 12.54 -2.86
N ILE A 86 -0.27 12.30 -3.85
CA ILE A 86 1.19 12.39 -3.66
C ILE A 86 1.58 13.79 -3.19
N GLU A 87 1.03 14.84 -3.81
CA GLU A 87 1.30 16.24 -3.46
C GLU A 87 0.77 16.60 -2.06
N GLU A 88 -0.41 16.10 -1.69
CA GLU A 88 -0.96 16.28 -0.35
C GLU A 88 -0.08 15.64 0.71
N VAL A 89 0.37 14.39 0.49
CA VAL A 89 1.29 13.70 1.40
C VAL A 89 2.64 14.40 1.47
N ASP A 90 3.20 14.82 0.33
CA ASP A 90 4.50 15.46 0.26
C ASP A 90 4.52 16.79 1.02
N SER A 91 3.51 17.63 0.83
CA SER A 91 3.42 18.98 1.39
C SER A 91 3.04 19.03 2.87
N ASP A 92 2.34 18.05 3.41
CA ASP A 92 1.92 18.03 4.81
C ASP A 92 2.93 17.22 5.68
N PRO A 93 3.67 17.84 6.60
CA PRO A 93 4.61 17.13 7.48
C PRO A 93 3.93 16.13 8.42
N ASP A 94 2.64 16.31 8.69
CA ASP A 94 1.84 15.45 9.56
C ASP A 94 1.08 14.37 8.81
N ALA A 95 1.22 14.34 7.49
CA ALA A 95 0.65 13.29 6.66
C ALA A 95 1.48 12.01 6.75
N ARG A 96 0.76 10.90 6.78
CA ARG A 96 1.24 9.53 6.54
C ARG A 96 0.29 8.88 5.56
N TRP A 97 0.69 7.78 4.98
CA TRP A 97 -0.17 7.07 4.04
C TRP A 97 0.14 5.58 4.03
N PHE A 98 -0.72 4.80 3.41
CA PHE A 98 -0.50 3.38 3.20
C PHE A 98 -1.13 2.92 1.88
N LEU A 99 -0.56 1.87 1.32
CA LEU A 99 -1.05 1.18 0.14
C LEU A 99 -1.88 -0.04 0.56
N ASN A 100 -3.15 -0.09 0.13
CA ASN A 100 -4.11 -1.09 0.60
C ASN A 100 -4.55 -2.09 -0.49
N GLY A 101 -3.65 -2.43 -1.40
CA GLY A 101 -3.84 -3.43 -2.45
C GLY A 101 -4.28 -2.88 -3.79
N ASP A 102 -4.09 -3.70 -4.82
CA ASP A 102 -4.28 -3.38 -6.22
C ASP A 102 -3.53 -2.11 -6.62
N ASN A 103 -2.22 -2.08 -6.25
CA ASN A 103 -1.33 -0.96 -6.48
C ASN A 103 -0.95 -0.82 -7.95
N ILE A 104 -0.77 -1.95 -8.63
CA ILE A 104 -0.53 -2.04 -10.08
C ILE A 104 -1.58 -2.94 -10.73
N GLU A 105 -1.83 -2.73 -12.04
CA GLU A 105 -2.86 -3.50 -12.76
C GLU A 105 -2.45 -4.97 -12.97
N PHE A 106 -1.21 -5.21 -13.29
CA PHE A 106 -0.59 -6.52 -13.40
C PHE A 106 -1.39 -7.54 -14.24
N ILE A 107 -1.48 -7.33 -15.56
CA ILE A 107 -2.02 -8.31 -16.50
C ILE A 107 -0.86 -9.00 -17.22
N PRO A 108 -0.34 -10.15 -16.74
CA PRO A 108 0.78 -10.82 -17.39
C PRO A 108 0.34 -11.47 -18.70
N PRO A 109 1.31 -11.75 -19.62
CA PRO A 109 1.03 -12.47 -20.85
C PRO A 109 0.29 -13.78 -20.59
N ASN A 110 -0.64 -14.14 -21.47
CA ASN A 110 -1.47 -15.36 -21.39
C ASN A 110 -2.48 -15.41 -20.22
N TYR A 111 -2.70 -14.29 -19.53
CA TYR A 111 -3.79 -14.21 -18.58
C TYR A 111 -5.14 -14.10 -19.30
N LYS A 112 -6.21 -14.62 -18.68
CA LYS A 112 -7.58 -14.68 -19.26
C LYS A 112 -8.20 -13.31 -19.58
N ILE A 113 -7.67 -12.22 -18.98
CA ILE A 113 -8.11 -10.85 -19.24
C ILE A 113 -7.27 -10.27 -20.39
N SER A 114 -7.90 -9.45 -21.22
CA SER A 114 -7.23 -8.82 -22.35
C SER A 114 -6.10 -7.88 -21.92
N GLN A 115 -4.94 -8.00 -22.56
CA GLN A 115 -3.80 -7.08 -22.39
C GLN A 115 -4.17 -5.61 -22.74
N ARG A 116 -5.26 -5.39 -23.47
CA ARG A 116 -5.74 -4.04 -23.83
C ARG A 116 -6.22 -3.21 -22.64
N GLY A 117 -6.36 -3.83 -21.47
CA GLY A 117 -6.73 -3.15 -20.22
C GLY A 117 -5.56 -2.41 -19.55
N GLN A 118 -4.33 -2.61 -20.04
CA GLN A 118 -3.14 -1.92 -19.52
C GLN A 118 -2.39 -1.17 -20.61
N VAL A 119 -1.59 -0.17 -20.23
CA VAL A 119 -0.79 0.68 -21.13
C VAL A 119 0.72 0.47 -20.95
N MET A 120 1.10 -0.40 -20.03
CA MET A 120 2.48 -0.77 -19.69
C MET A 120 2.53 -2.27 -19.39
N GLU A 121 3.68 -2.91 -19.65
CA GLU A 121 3.93 -4.27 -19.22
C GLU A 121 4.09 -4.35 -17.68
N PRO A 122 3.82 -5.50 -17.04
CA PRO A 122 3.84 -5.63 -15.58
C PRO A 122 5.14 -5.21 -14.88
N ASP A 123 6.29 -5.46 -15.48
CA ASP A 123 7.59 -5.06 -14.95
C ASP A 123 7.80 -3.53 -15.05
N GLU A 124 7.37 -2.92 -16.15
CA GLU A 124 7.38 -1.47 -16.33
C GLU A 124 6.43 -0.78 -15.34
N GLN A 125 5.23 -1.36 -15.09
CA GLN A 125 4.31 -0.87 -14.08
C GLN A 125 4.99 -0.82 -12.70
N HIS A 126 5.66 -1.91 -12.32
CA HIS A 126 6.35 -2.00 -11.03
C HIS A 126 7.45 -0.93 -10.89
N LEU A 127 8.32 -0.82 -11.88
CA LEU A 127 9.43 0.14 -11.85
C LEU A 127 8.98 1.59 -11.87
N THR A 128 7.97 1.92 -12.68
CA THR A 128 7.45 3.29 -12.79
C THR A 128 6.62 3.68 -11.58
N PHE A 129 5.93 2.72 -10.95
CA PHE A 129 5.21 2.96 -9.70
C PHE A 129 6.18 3.31 -8.57
N ILE A 130 7.27 2.54 -8.39
CA ILE A 130 8.32 2.86 -7.40
C ILE A 130 8.82 4.29 -7.60
N LYS A 131 9.24 4.65 -8.82
CA LYS A 131 9.75 6.00 -9.13
C LYS A 131 8.75 7.10 -8.81
N ARG A 132 7.46 6.81 -8.95
CA ARG A 132 6.40 7.79 -8.68
C ARG A 132 6.23 8.08 -7.20
N ILE A 133 6.39 7.09 -6.34
CA ILE A 133 6.10 7.20 -4.91
C ILE A 133 7.36 7.30 -4.03
N GLU A 134 8.56 7.07 -4.57
CA GLU A 134 9.81 7.03 -3.79
C GLU A 134 10.06 8.32 -2.99
N LYS A 135 9.63 9.48 -3.50
CA LYS A 135 9.81 10.77 -2.82
C LYS A 135 8.97 10.94 -1.54
N ILE A 136 7.93 10.11 -1.35
CA ILE A 136 7.07 10.10 -0.16
C ILE A 136 7.10 8.76 0.57
N ALA A 137 8.09 7.91 0.25
CA ALA A 137 8.21 6.58 0.84
C ALA A 137 8.52 6.62 2.35
N ASP A 138 9.21 7.65 2.83
CA ASP A 138 9.49 7.90 4.24
C ASP A 138 8.23 8.14 5.09
N LYS A 139 7.12 8.53 4.45
CA LYS A 139 5.81 8.70 5.08
C LYS A 139 4.87 7.49 4.89
N LEU A 140 5.33 6.45 4.19
CA LEU A 140 4.56 5.24 3.90
C LEU A 140 4.63 4.28 5.09
N LEU A 141 3.48 4.02 5.71
CA LEU A 141 3.39 3.18 6.91
C LEU A 141 3.53 1.70 6.59
N PHE A 142 2.89 1.25 5.52
CA PHE A 142 2.96 -0.12 5.06
C PHE A 142 2.41 -0.27 3.64
N ILE A 143 2.70 -1.42 3.05
CA ILE A 143 2.13 -1.88 1.78
C ILE A 143 1.33 -3.13 2.04
N ARG A 144 0.19 -3.24 1.37
CA ARG A 144 -0.63 -4.44 1.28
C ARG A 144 -0.80 -4.84 -0.18
N GLY A 145 -0.83 -6.14 -0.44
CA GLY A 145 -1.19 -6.66 -1.75
C GLY A 145 -2.69 -6.83 -1.92
N GLY A 146 -3.15 -6.71 -3.15
CA GLY A 146 -4.52 -6.98 -3.57
C GLY A 146 -4.64 -8.22 -4.44
N ASN A 147 -5.76 -8.35 -5.14
CA ASN A 147 -5.95 -9.49 -6.03
C ASN A 147 -5.25 -9.33 -7.39
N HIS A 148 -5.03 -8.10 -7.86
CA HIS A 148 -4.30 -7.86 -9.11
C HIS A 148 -2.79 -8.08 -8.93
N ASP A 149 -2.20 -7.45 -7.97
CA ASP A 149 -0.75 -7.39 -7.79
C ASP A 149 -0.16 -8.50 -6.89
N MET A 150 -0.86 -8.96 -5.85
CA MET A 150 -0.36 -10.04 -5.00
C MET A 150 -0.94 -11.40 -5.39
N THR A 151 -2.28 -11.56 -5.35
CA THR A 151 -2.89 -12.88 -5.59
C THR A 151 -2.62 -13.38 -7.01
N ARG A 152 -2.72 -12.50 -8.00
CA ARG A 152 -2.49 -12.86 -9.41
C ARG A 152 -1.03 -13.18 -9.67
N SER A 153 -0.10 -12.38 -9.16
CA SER A 153 1.34 -12.61 -9.37
C SER A 153 1.82 -13.90 -8.69
N VAL A 154 1.38 -14.16 -7.47
CA VAL A 154 1.71 -15.41 -6.76
C VAL A 154 1.15 -16.64 -7.50
N ASN A 155 -0.10 -16.60 -7.93
CA ASN A 155 -0.74 -17.72 -8.59
C ASN A 155 -0.15 -18.03 -9.99
N LEU A 156 0.31 -17.02 -10.70
CA LEU A 156 0.80 -17.19 -12.07
C LEU A 156 2.31 -17.32 -12.17
N LEU A 157 3.05 -16.63 -11.29
CA LEU A 157 4.50 -16.55 -11.36
C LEU A 157 5.22 -17.10 -10.13
N GLY A 158 4.49 -17.43 -9.05
CA GLY A 158 5.09 -17.81 -7.77
C GLY A 158 5.83 -16.66 -7.06
N VAL A 159 5.59 -15.42 -7.47
CA VAL A 159 6.27 -14.23 -6.94
C VAL A 159 5.24 -13.24 -6.42
N ASP A 160 5.47 -12.72 -5.24
CA ASP A 160 4.65 -11.64 -4.65
C ASP A 160 5.26 -10.28 -4.99
N VAL A 161 4.71 -9.62 -6.02
CA VAL A 161 5.24 -8.33 -6.49
C VAL A 161 5.02 -7.19 -5.51
N CYS A 162 4.02 -7.29 -4.62
CA CYS A 162 3.82 -6.31 -3.55
C CYS A 162 4.87 -6.44 -2.45
N LYS A 163 5.27 -7.68 -2.14
CA LYS A 163 6.40 -7.91 -1.23
C LYS A 163 7.69 -7.32 -1.79
N LEU A 164 7.96 -7.54 -3.09
CA LEU A 164 9.13 -6.92 -3.74
C LEU A 164 9.07 -5.39 -3.71
N LEU A 165 7.88 -4.81 -3.86
CA LEU A 165 7.69 -3.36 -3.73
C LEU A 165 8.01 -2.87 -2.31
N ALA A 166 7.52 -3.57 -1.30
CA ALA A 166 7.76 -3.25 0.10
C ALA A 166 9.26 -3.37 0.45
N ASP A 167 9.90 -4.46 0.03
CA ASP A 167 11.34 -4.68 0.23
C ASP A 167 12.17 -3.58 -0.45
N ARG A 168 11.79 -3.16 -1.66
CA ARG A 168 12.49 -2.09 -2.39
C ARG A 168 12.40 -0.73 -1.71
N LEU A 169 11.25 -0.44 -1.09
CA LEU A 169 11.00 0.82 -0.39
C LEU A 169 11.32 0.74 1.11
N MET A 170 11.73 -0.43 1.60
CA MET A 170 12.03 -0.70 3.01
C MET A 170 10.89 -0.33 3.96
N VAL A 171 9.66 -0.69 3.58
CA VAL A 171 8.45 -0.43 4.36
C VAL A 171 7.78 -1.74 4.79
N PRO A 172 7.09 -1.79 5.94
CA PRO A 172 6.37 -2.97 6.39
C PRO A 172 5.38 -3.51 5.36
N TYR A 173 5.26 -4.84 5.29
CA TYR A 173 4.36 -5.54 4.37
C TYR A 173 3.29 -6.33 5.10
N PHE A 174 2.03 -6.08 4.78
CA PHE A 174 0.89 -6.87 5.25
C PHE A 174 0.37 -7.80 4.16
N ARG A 175 0.60 -9.08 4.31
CA ARG A 175 0.00 -10.08 3.43
C ARG A 175 -1.48 -10.35 3.74
N MET A 176 -1.87 -10.23 5.00
CA MET A 176 -3.22 -10.52 5.50
C MET A 176 -3.86 -9.27 6.12
N PRO A 177 -5.19 -9.19 6.25
CA PRO A 177 -5.83 -8.16 7.06
C PRO A 177 -5.27 -8.15 8.49
N GLY A 178 -5.15 -6.98 9.08
CA GLY A 178 -4.55 -6.88 10.41
C GLY A 178 -4.65 -5.49 11.02
N TYR A 179 -4.23 -5.42 12.28
CA TYR A 179 -4.23 -4.21 13.08
C TYR A 179 -3.00 -3.34 12.83
N SER A 180 -3.25 -2.03 12.84
CA SER A 180 -2.23 -1.01 13.08
C SER A 180 -2.62 -0.24 14.34
N GLU A 181 -1.76 -0.22 15.37
CA GLU A 181 -1.88 0.60 16.56
C GLU A 181 -1.27 1.97 16.26
N ILE A 182 -2.08 3.01 16.32
CA ILE A 182 -1.68 4.40 16.14
C ILE A 182 -1.74 5.06 17.51
N GLN A 183 -0.59 5.36 18.08
CA GLN A 183 -0.50 6.02 19.39
C GLN A 183 -0.27 7.52 19.18
N ILE A 184 -1.17 8.35 19.75
CA ILE A 184 -1.05 9.80 19.82
C ILE A 184 -0.85 10.17 21.29
N LYS A 185 0.36 10.55 21.68
CA LYS A 185 0.78 10.70 23.07
C LYS A 185 0.44 9.44 23.89
N ASP A 186 -0.49 9.53 24.85
CA ASP A 186 -0.91 8.41 25.69
C ASP A 186 -2.13 7.67 25.13
N ARG A 187 -2.81 8.19 24.10
CA ARG A 187 -3.99 7.60 23.49
C ARG A 187 -3.61 6.60 22.39
N LYS A 188 -4.20 5.41 22.45
CA LYS A 188 -4.05 4.38 21.43
C LYS A 188 -5.34 4.24 20.63
N TRP A 189 -5.20 4.15 19.32
CA TRP A 189 -6.25 3.89 18.36
C TRP A 189 -5.90 2.67 17.54
N TYR A 190 -6.89 1.89 17.15
CA TYR A 190 -6.71 0.69 16.36
C TYR A 190 -7.37 0.81 15.00
N MET A 191 -6.54 0.85 13.96
CA MET A 191 -6.99 0.78 12.58
C MET A 191 -6.86 -0.65 12.09
N VAL A 192 -7.95 -1.21 11.55
CA VAL A 192 -7.97 -2.51 10.89
C VAL A 192 -8.10 -2.29 9.41
N SER A 193 -7.15 -2.80 8.65
CA SER A 193 -7.13 -2.66 7.20
C SER A 193 -7.10 -4.00 6.49
N GLY A 194 -7.70 -4.05 5.30
CA GLY A 194 -7.71 -5.20 4.40
C GLY A 194 -8.01 -4.74 2.98
N HIS A 195 -7.63 -5.56 1.97
CA HIS A 195 -8.02 -5.21 0.60
C HIS A 195 -9.49 -5.52 0.33
N GLY A 196 -10.00 -6.65 0.86
CA GLY A 196 -11.35 -7.13 0.58
C GLY A 196 -11.39 -8.18 -0.53
N LYS A 197 -12.59 -8.72 -0.77
CA LYS A 197 -12.82 -9.75 -1.79
C LYS A 197 -14.14 -9.57 -2.54
N SER A 198 -15.07 -8.77 -2.00
CA SER A 198 -16.44 -8.68 -2.53
C SER A 198 -16.62 -7.44 -3.39
N GLY A 199 -16.88 -7.63 -4.68
CA GLY A 199 -17.33 -6.58 -5.60
C GLY A 199 -18.84 -6.25 -5.49
N GLY A 200 -19.55 -6.79 -4.50
CA GLY A 200 -20.99 -6.63 -4.34
C GLY A 200 -21.43 -5.24 -3.90
N LYS A 201 -22.70 -4.90 -4.18
CA LYS A 201 -23.30 -3.60 -3.81
C LYS A 201 -23.33 -3.33 -2.30
N ASN A 202 -23.37 -4.38 -1.46
CA ASN A 202 -23.37 -4.28 0.01
C ASN A 202 -21.94 -4.23 0.55
N GLY A 203 -21.25 -3.11 0.34
CA GLY A 203 -19.92 -2.88 0.90
C GLY A 203 -19.85 -3.01 2.42
N ASP A 204 -20.95 -2.72 3.11
CA ASP A 204 -21.04 -2.78 4.57
C ASP A 204 -20.96 -4.20 5.14
N LEU A 205 -21.56 -5.18 4.49
CA LEU A 205 -21.55 -6.58 4.98
C LEU A 205 -20.13 -7.13 5.19
N GLU A 206 -19.18 -6.73 4.35
CA GLU A 206 -17.79 -7.16 4.49
C GLU A 206 -17.10 -6.42 5.64
N LEU A 207 -17.41 -5.14 5.84
CA LEU A 207 -16.97 -4.35 6.99
C LEU A 207 -17.57 -4.88 8.30
N ASP A 208 -18.86 -5.27 8.31
CA ASP A 208 -19.49 -5.90 9.48
C ASP A 208 -18.79 -7.20 9.87
N LYS A 209 -18.46 -8.05 8.88
CA LYS A 209 -17.71 -9.29 9.12
C LYS A 209 -16.31 -8.99 9.66
N MET A 210 -15.64 -7.97 9.12
CA MET A 210 -14.32 -7.55 9.57
C MET A 210 -14.40 -7.05 11.02
N ALA A 211 -15.39 -6.22 11.37
CA ALA A 211 -15.58 -5.72 12.72
C ALA A 211 -15.97 -6.80 13.73
N ALA A 212 -16.68 -7.84 13.29
CA ALA A 212 -16.98 -9.00 14.11
C ALA A 212 -15.74 -9.85 14.45
N VAL A 213 -14.75 -9.89 13.54
CA VAL A 213 -13.50 -10.62 13.76
C VAL A 213 -12.48 -9.79 14.54
N TYR A 214 -12.41 -8.49 14.26
CA TYR A 214 -11.46 -7.56 14.84
C TYR A 214 -12.17 -6.58 15.79
N SER A 215 -12.58 -7.07 16.96
CA SER A 215 -13.49 -6.38 17.89
C SER A 215 -12.99 -5.03 18.42
N ASP A 216 -11.65 -4.89 18.56
CA ASP A 216 -11.02 -3.72 19.18
C ASP A 216 -10.74 -2.58 18.18
N GLY A 217 -11.15 -2.74 16.91
CA GLY A 217 -10.92 -1.73 15.89
C GLY A 217 -11.77 -0.48 16.08
N ASP A 218 -11.15 0.68 16.02
CA ASP A 218 -11.80 2.00 15.97
C ASP A 218 -12.10 2.41 14.52
N VAL A 219 -11.25 2.00 13.58
CA VAL A 219 -11.41 2.26 12.14
C VAL A 219 -11.26 0.96 11.36
N PHE A 220 -12.21 0.68 10.50
CA PHE A 220 -12.22 -0.46 9.58
C PHE A 220 -12.17 0.05 8.15
N ILE A 221 -11.16 -0.35 7.38
CA ILE A 221 -10.98 0.13 6.01
C ILE A 221 -10.73 -1.00 5.02
N LEU A 222 -11.49 -1.00 3.93
CA LEU A 222 -11.39 -1.96 2.84
C LEU A 222 -11.31 -1.24 1.48
N GLY A 223 -10.64 -1.86 0.51
CA GLY A 223 -10.61 -1.50 -0.91
C GLY A 223 -11.48 -2.42 -1.77
N HIS A 224 -10.97 -2.80 -2.94
CA HIS A 224 -11.45 -3.80 -3.89
C HIS A 224 -12.74 -3.46 -4.64
N ASN A 225 -13.76 -2.94 -3.98
CA ASN A 225 -15.03 -2.61 -4.64
C ASN A 225 -15.12 -1.18 -5.16
N HIS A 226 -14.02 -0.43 -5.06
CA HIS A 226 -13.82 0.94 -5.52
C HIS A 226 -14.77 1.99 -4.91
N GLN A 227 -15.65 1.60 -3.98
CA GLN A 227 -16.53 2.55 -3.31
C GLN A 227 -15.71 3.51 -2.44
N LEU A 228 -16.13 4.78 -2.41
CA LEU A 228 -15.47 5.82 -1.63
C LEU A 228 -16.45 6.39 -0.62
N TYR A 229 -16.27 6.04 0.63
CA TYR A 229 -17.01 6.65 1.76
C TYR A 229 -16.30 6.42 3.09
N ALA A 230 -16.63 7.27 4.05
CA ALA A 230 -16.35 7.08 5.46
C ALA A 230 -17.62 7.38 6.25
N LYS A 231 -18.06 6.46 7.09
CA LYS A 231 -19.26 6.62 7.89
C LYS A 231 -19.04 6.20 9.34
N PRO A 232 -19.59 6.93 10.31
CA PRO A 232 -19.54 6.53 11.71
C PRO A 232 -20.46 5.31 11.95
N LEU A 233 -20.03 4.47 12.90
CA LEU A 233 -20.81 3.42 13.50
C LEU A 233 -20.76 3.63 15.01
N ASP A 234 -21.84 4.11 15.56
CA ASP A 234 -21.96 4.35 17.00
C ASP A 234 -22.53 3.11 17.71
N SER A 235 -21.94 2.74 18.82
CA SER A 235 -22.37 1.67 19.70
C SER A 235 -22.30 2.12 21.15
N VAL A 236 -23.03 1.44 22.02
CA VAL A 236 -22.93 1.63 23.46
C VAL A 236 -22.02 0.55 24.03
N MET A 237 -21.05 0.96 24.82
CA MET A 237 -20.12 0.07 25.53
C MET A 237 -20.23 0.32 27.04
N VAL A 238 -19.95 -0.70 27.83
CA VAL A 238 -19.83 -0.56 29.29
C VAL A 238 -18.36 -0.27 29.62
N ASP A 239 -18.12 0.77 30.40
CA ASP A 239 -16.81 1.13 30.91
C ASP A 239 -16.89 1.35 32.41
N GLY A 240 -16.47 0.35 33.21
CA GLY A 240 -16.76 0.29 34.64
C GLY A 240 -18.24 0.12 34.91
N ASP A 241 -18.84 1.08 35.63
CA ASP A 241 -20.27 1.11 35.97
C ASP A 241 -21.12 2.04 35.08
N GLU A 242 -20.50 2.58 33.97
CA GLU A 242 -21.18 3.56 33.12
C GLU A 242 -21.30 3.06 31.67
N GLU A 243 -22.34 3.51 30.98
CA GLU A 243 -22.49 3.36 29.54
C GLU A 243 -21.79 4.51 28.84
N ARG A 244 -21.01 4.19 27.82
CA ARG A 244 -20.35 5.15 26.95
C ARG A 244 -20.70 4.94 25.49
N LEU A 245 -20.83 6.04 24.74
CA LEU A 245 -20.86 6.00 23.30
C LEU A 245 -19.45 5.69 22.80
N HIS A 246 -19.34 4.61 22.02
CA HIS A 246 -18.13 4.25 21.30
C HIS A 246 -18.37 4.46 19.81
N ARG A 247 -17.70 5.45 19.24
CA ARG A 247 -17.72 5.73 17.80
C ARG A 247 -16.62 4.98 17.10
N ARG A 248 -17.00 4.17 16.12
CA ARG A 248 -16.10 3.50 15.18
C ARG A 248 -16.34 4.04 13.78
N TRP A 249 -15.42 3.77 12.86
CA TRP A 249 -15.51 4.24 11.49
C TRP A 249 -15.44 3.09 10.49
N TYR A 250 -16.39 3.05 9.58
CA TYR A 250 -16.39 2.17 8.43
C TYR A 250 -15.99 2.95 7.19
N CYS A 251 -14.91 2.53 6.52
CA CYS A 251 -14.32 3.21 5.39
C CYS A 251 -14.20 2.27 4.18
N ARG A 252 -14.57 2.78 3.02
CA ARG A 252 -14.19 2.23 1.73
C ARG A 252 -13.23 3.20 1.09
N GLY A 253 -12.01 2.71 0.80
CA GLY A 253 -10.86 3.53 0.46
C GLY A 253 -10.93 4.22 -0.89
N GLY A 254 -11.91 3.89 -1.74
CA GLY A 254 -12.04 4.45 -3.08
C GLY A 254 -11.20 3.72 -4.12
N SER A 255 -10.84 4.41 -5.17
CA SER A 255 -9.91 3.95 -6.21
C SER A 255 -9.34 5.14 -7.00
N PHE A 256 -8.30 4.89 -7.78
CA PHE A 256 -7.72 5.86 -8.70
C PHE A 256 -7.99 5.47 -10.17
N LEU A 257 -9.19 4.95 -10.42
CA LEU A 257 -9.65 4.63 -11.77
C LEU A 257 -10.70 5.64 -12.25
N LYS A 258 -10.61 6.01 -13.51
CA LYS A 258 -11.72 6.62 -14.26
C LYS A 258 -12.78 5.56 -14.49
N TYR A 259 -14.02 5.97 -14.81
CA TYR A 259 -15.11 5.02 -15.05
C TYR A 259 -14.81 4.12 -16.25
N ALA A 260 -14.37 2.91 -15.95
CA ALA A 260 -13.89 1.93 -16.94
C ALA A 260 -14.99 1.40 -17.85
N ASP A 261 -14.63 1.01 -19.09
CA ASP A 261 -15.58 0.48 -20.08
C ASP A 261 -16.30 -0.78 -19.57
N TYR A 262 -15.60 -1.70 -18.89
CA TYR A 262 -16.24 -2.91 -18.33
C TYR A 262 -17.31 -2.56 -17.28
N ALA A 263 -17.08 -1.52 -16.50
CA ALA A 263 -18.04 -1.06 -15.50
C ALA A 263 -19.30 -0.49 -16.16
N ARG A 264 -19.13 0.21 -17.30
CA ARG A 264 -20.24 0.70 -18.13
C ARG A 264 -21.05 -0.44 -18.71
N TYR A 265 -20.40 -1.45 -19.30
CA TYR A 265 -21.07 -2.64 -19.86
C TYR A 265 -21.83 -3.45 -18.80
N SER A 266 -21.29 -3.49 -17.58
CA SER A 266 -21.89 -4.24 -16.46
C SER A 266 -22.90 -3.43 -15.65
N PHE A 267 -23.17 -2.18 -16.03
CA PHE A 267 -24.04 -1.25 -15.29
C PHE A 267 -23.63 -1.06 -13.83
N PHE A 268 -22.32 -1.12 -13.55
CA PHE A 268 -21.82 -0.81 -12.22
C PHE A 268 -22.04 0.67 -11.90
N PRO A 269 -22.33 1.02 -10.64
CA PRO A 269 -22.44 2.42 -10.25
C PRO A 269 -21.18 3.22 -10.60
N ILE A 270 -21.38 4.46 -11.00
CA ILE A 270 -20.27 5.40 -11.18
C ILE A 270 -19.68 5.66 -9.78
N VAL A 271 -18.40 5.37 -9.62
CA VAL A 271 -17.66 5.68 -8.40
C VAL A 271 -16.72 6.85 -8.68
N ARG A 272 -16.68 7.80 -7.76
CA ARG A 272 -15.75 8.92 -7.83
C ARG A 272 -14.35 8.43 -7.48
N ALA A 273 -13.37 8.76 -8.31
CA ALA A 273 -11.97 8.53 -7.97
C ALA A 273 -11.56 9.37 -6.77
N GLY A 274 -10.79 8.79 -5.85
CA GLY A 274 -10.36 9.48 -4.65
C GLY A 274 -9.93 8.52 -3.56
N TRP A 275 -9.68 9.06 -2.38
CA TRP A 275 -9.21 8.32 -1.20
C TRP A 275 -9.89 8.79 0.08
N VAL A 276 -9.77 7.98 1.13
CA VAL A 276 -10.17 8.33 2.49
C VAL A 276 -8.97 8.86 3.24
N THR A 277 -9.18 9.94 3.97
CA THR A 277 -8.24 10.46 4.97
C THR A 277 -8.80 10.26 6.36
N ILE A 278 -7.96 9.82 7.28
CA ILE A 278 -8.27 9.57 8.69
C ILE A 278 -7.31 10.42 9.51
N GLU A 279 -7.85 11.36 10.29
CA GLU A 279 -7.10 12.13 11.27
C GLU A 279 -7.22 11.48 12.64
N PHE A 280 -6.11 11.03 13.18
CA PHE A 280 -6.02 10.53 14.55
C PHE A 280 -5.56 11.64 15.48
N GLY A 281 -6.47 12.11 16.32
CA GLY A 281 -6.20 13.07 17.38
C GLY A 281 -6.05 12.39 18.74
N GLU A 282 -5.78 13.17 19.78
CA GLU A 282 -5.68 12.68 21.15
C GLU A 282 -7.08 12.24 21.68
N ASN A 283 -8.13 12.97 21.31
CA ASN A 283 -9.48 12.77 21.87
C ASN A 283 -10.47 12.16 20.88
N GLU A 284 -10.23 12.27 19.59
CA GLU A 284 -11.17 11.86 18.54
C GLU A 284 -10.48 11.41 17.27
N ILE A 285 -11.21 10.66 16.46
CA ILE A 285 -10.88 10.32 15.08
C ILE A 285 -11.83 11.09 14.17
N LYS A 286 -11.27 11.76 13.13
CA LYS A 286 -12.04 12.36 12.05
C LYS A 286 -11.75 11.64 10.75
N THR A 287 -12.77 11.54 9.89
CA THR A 287 -12.60 10.92 8.58
C THR A 287 -13.30 11.74 7.50
N TRP A 288 -12.71 11.80 6.32
CA TRP A 288 -13.33 12.40 5.13
C TRP A 288 -12.84 11.74 3.85
N THR A 289 -13.48 12.08 2.75
CA THR A 289 -13.13 11.62 1.40
C THR A 289 -12.63 12.80 0.56
N ASN A 290 -11.62 12.54 -0.27
CA ASN A 290 -10.99 13.53 -1.14
C ASN A 290 -11.27 13.26 -2.62
#